data_77445bfb3ca3d832a4accad18b0b7339
#
_entry.id   77445bfb3ca3d832a4accad18b0b7339
#
_cell.length_a   1.000
_cell.length_b   1.000
_cell.length_c   1.000
_cell.angle_alpha   90.00
_cell.angle_beta   90.00
_cell.angle_gamma   90.00
#
_symmetry.space_group_name_H-M   'P 1'
#
loop_
_entity.id
_entity.type
_entity.pdbx_description
1 polymer ?
#
loop_
_entity_poly.entity_id
_entity_poly.type
_entity_poly.pdbx_seq_one_letter_code
_entity_poly.pdbx_strand_id
1 'polypeptide(L)'
;MPEAIPVGPFLIPTLRASVVLSLLLAIWAAGQIGKHAGLDQRWSRGVAETSAWLGLLGARLGYVMVNWSAFKAAPWTALYVWQPGYLPATGLLVGAGYVLWRTWQRQSRERLHYLWTLGAGFAVGAVLVGAVIGAMQIRTAPGVLRTGDSVPEFTLLNLRGERVSFSSLNGRGVVLNFWASWCGPCRREMPLLDSVHKKYSPRGVTIVGINLDEPLATVKAFIESIGVSYPIWVDPPANESGVDGTRALYIRFGGIGLPTTFFIDANGIIQQRQIGELNRAFLQNGAEAIAPR
;
A
#
# COMPACT_ATOMS: atom_id res chain seq x y z
N MET A 1 5.75 -5.34 -15.34
CA MET A 1 6.88 -5.03 -14.45
C MET A 1 6.50 -5.40 -13.04
N PRO A 2 7.43 -5.80 -12.19
CA PRO A 2 7.13 -6.09 -10.80
C PRO A 2 6.57 -4.83 -10.13
N GLU A 3 5.52 -4.98 -9.33
CA GLU A 3 4.94 -3.88 -8.55
C GLU A 3 5.87 -3.43 -7.41
N ALA A 4 6.97 -4.13 -7.20
CA ALA A 4 8.08 -3.73 -6.34
C ALA A 4 9.42 -4.11 -6.98
N ILE A 5 10.43 -3.31 -6.65
CA ILE A 5 11.82 -3.52 -7.06
C ILE A 5 12.55 -4.14 -5.87
N PRO A 6 13.17 -5.32 -6.03
CA PRO A 6 14.01 -5.88 -4.98
C PRO A 6 15.32 -5.08 -4.89
N VAL A 7 15.61 -4.53 -3.72
CA VAL A 7 16.88 -3.86 -3.40
C VAL A 7 17.48 -4.58 -2.20
N GLY A 8 18.28 -5.62 -2.46
CA GLY A 8 18.78 -6.51 -1.41
C GLY A 8 17.62 -7.21 -0.68
N PRO A 9 17.57 -7.19 0.66
CA PRO A 9 16.48 -7.79 1.44
C PRO A 9 15.18 -6.94 1.44
N PHE A 10 15.18 -5.76 0.78
CA PHE A 10 14.04 -4.84 0.78
C PHE A 10 13.29 -4.89 -0.55
N LEU A 11 11.96 -4.91 -0.45
CA LEU A 11 11.05 -4.74 -1.59
C LEU A 11 10.51 -3.32 -1.56
N ILE A 12 10.89 -2.52 -2.55
CA ILE A 12 10.40 -1.14 -2.68
C ILE A 12 9.22 -1.15 -3.65
N PRO A 13 8.00 -0.84 -3.20
CA PRO A 13 6.86 -0.71 -4.11
C PRO A 13 7.17 0.30 -5.21
N THR A 14 6.99 -0.09 -6.47
CA THR A 14 7.33 0.73 -7.64
C THR A 14 6.64 2.09 -7.61
N LEU A 15 5.38 2.14 -7.15
CA LEU A 15 4.65 3.40 -6.98
C LEU A 15 5.38 4.35 -5.99
N ARG A 16 5.87 3.83 -4.86
CA ARG A 16 6.62 4.67 -3.88
C ARG A 16 7.94 5.13 -4.46
N ALA A 17 8.67 4.24 -5.13
CA ALA A 17 9.92 4.58 -5.80
C ALA A 17 9.71 5.65 -6.89
N SER A 18 8.65 5.52 -7.69
CA SER A 18 8.34 6.52 -8.74
C SER A 18 7.91 7.86 -8.16
N VAL A 19 7.18 7.90 -7.05
CA VAL A 19 6.86 9.16 -6.35
C VAL A 19 8.12 9.85 -5.84
N VAL A 20 9.04 9.10 -5.19
CA VAL A 20 10.31 9.68 -4.72
C VAL A 20 11.14 10.20 -5.90
N LEU A 21 11.29 9.41 -6.96
CA LEU A 21 12.03 9.81 -8.15
C LEU A 21 11.45 11.08 -8.79
N SER A 22 10.12 11.20 -8.87
CA SER A 22 9.49 12.38 -9.44
C SER A 22 9.64 13.61 -8.57
N LEU A 23 9.61 13.48 -7.25
CA LEU A 23 9.92 14.60 -6.36
C LEU A 23 11.36 15.07 -6.57
N LEU A 24 12.32 14.16 -6.66
CA LEU A 24 13.71 14.50 -6.96
C LEU A 24 13.88 15.19 -8.32
N LEU A 25 13.21 14.68 -9.35
CA LEU A 25 13.20 15.29 -10.69
C LEU A 25 12.50 16.64 -10.68
N ALA A 26 11.40 16.81 -9.96
CA ALA A 26 10.71 18.09 -9.82
C ALA A 26 11.61 19.15 -9.14
N ILE A 27 12.31 18.77 -8.06
CA ILE A 27 13.27 19.64 -7.36
C ILE A 27 14.42 20.05 -8.29
N TRP A 28 14.98 19.08 -9.00
CA TRP A 28 16.04 19.33 -9.98
C TRP A 28 15.55 20.26 -11.12
N ALA A 29 14.39 19.97 -11.72
CA ALA A 29 13.79 20.74 -12.80
C ALA A 29 13.48 22.17 -12.37
N ALA A 30 12.91 22.38 -11.17
CA ALA A 30 12.65 23.71 -10.63
C ALA A 30 13.94 24.55 -10.54
N GLY A 31 15.06 23.94 -10.13
CA GLY A 31 16.35 24.59 -10.12
C GLY A 31 16.87 24.94 -11.52
N GLN A 32 16.74 24.04 -12.52
CA GLN A 32 17.22 24.27 -13.89
C GLN A 32 16.36 25.31 -14.60
N ILE A 33 15.03 25.21 -14.52
CA ILE A 33 14.12 26.18 -15.13
C ILE A 33 14.36 27.56 -14.52
N GLY A 34 14.53 27.65 -13.18
CA GLY A 34 14.87 28.91 -12.52
C GLY A 34 16.15 29.54 -13.08
N LYS A 35 17.21 28.73 -13.23
CA LYS A 35 18.48 29.19 -13.82
C LYS A 35 18.31 29.76 -15.24
N HIS A 36 17.57 29.05 -16.11
CA HIS A 36 17.31 29.49 -17.48
C HIS A 36 16.40 30.72 -17.55
N ALA A 37 15.53 30.90 -16.57
CA ALA A 37 14.69 32.09 -16.45
C ALA A 37 15.40 33.29 -15.79
N GLY A 38 16.70 33.20 -15.52
CA GLY A 38 17.47 34.25 -14.85
C GLY A 38 17.15 34.44 -13.38
N LEU A 39 16.50 33.44 -12.73
CA LEU A 39 16.15 33.48 -11.33
C LEU A 39 17.23 32.77 -10.46
N ASP A 40 17.17 33.03 -9.16
CA ASP A 40 18.07 32.35 -8.21
C ASP A 40 17.80 30.84 -8.16
N GLN A 41 18.71 30.07 -8.76
CA GLN A 41 18.64 28.62 -8.83
C GLN A 41 18.62 27.95 -7.44
N ARG A 42 19.45 28.43 -6.51
CA ARG A 42 19.55 27.85 -5.17
C ARG A 42 18.26 28.06 -4.39
N TRP A 43 17.69 29.23 -4.51
CA TRP A 43 16.42 29.54 -3.89
C TRP A 43 15.29 28.70 -4.47
N SER A 44 15.13 28.63 -5.78
CA SER A 44 14.09 27.84 -6.45
C SER A 44 14.16 26.37 -6.07
N ARG A 45 15.38 25.79 -6.06
CA ARG A 45 15.59 24.41 -5.62
C ARG A 45 15.28 24.21 -4.14
N GLY A 46 15.73 25.11 -3.26
CA GLY A 46 15.51 25.02 -1.82
C GLY A 46 14.00 25.14 -1.46
N VAL A 47 13.27 25.99 -2.15
CA VAL A 47 11.80 26.09 -1.95
C VAL A 47 11.10 24.82 -2.42
N ALA A 48 11.46 24.27 -3.58
CA ALA A 48 10.88 23.03 -4.07
C ALA A 48 11.16 21.85 -3.13
N GLU A 49 12.39 21.73 -2.64
CA GLU A 49 12.81 20.69 -1.69
C GLU A 49 12.05 20.79 -0.36
N THR A 50 12.03 21.97 0.25
CA THR A 50 11.33 22.19 1.51
C THR A 50 9.81 21.97 1.36
N SER A 51 9.23 22.41 0.25
CA SER A 51 7.81 22.18 -0.07
C SER A 51 7.48 20.69 -0.18
N ALA A 52 8.36 19.88 -0.82
CA ALA A 52 8.18 18.44 -0.93
C ALA A 52 8.18 17.76 0.45
N TRP A 53 9.16 18.10 1.32
CA TRP A 53 9.23 17.56 2.68
C TRP A 53 8.04 17.96 3.54
N LEU A 54 7.67 19.24 3.52
CA LEU A 54 6.49 19.73 4.26
C LEU A 54 5.20 19.11 3.72
N GLY A 55 5.10 18.91 2.42
CA GLY A 55 3.99 18.22 1.79
C GLY A 55 3.86 16.77 2.26
N LEU A 56 4.96 16.02 2.29
CA LEU A 56 4.96 14.65 2.81
C LEU A 56 4.56 14.59 4.29
N LEU A 57 5.10 15.47 5.11
CA LEU A 57 4.73 15.59 6.54
C LEU A 57 3.26 15.96 6.70
N GLY A 58 2.78 16.95 5.94
CA GLY A 58 1.39 17.37 5.94
C GLY A 58 0.43 16.26 5.52
N ALA A 59 0.80 15.47 4.50
CA ALA A 59 0.01 14.32 4.06
C ALA A 59 -0.08 13.24 5.15
N ARG A 60 1.03 12.97 5.85
CA ARG A 60 1.06 12.01 6.96
C ARG A 60 0.25 12.48 8.16
N LEU A 61 0.49 13.72 8.60
CA LEU A 61 -0.24 14.31 9.72
C LEU A 61 -1.74 14.39 9.44
N GLY A 62 -2.13 14.83 8.24
CA GLY A 62 -3.54 14.86 7.85
C GLY A 62 -4.21 13.48 7.91
N TYR A 63 -3.52 12.44 7.45
CA TYR A 63 -4.01 11.07 7.57
C TYR A 63 -4.17 10.63 9.02
N VAL A 64 -3.17 10.91 9.87
CA VAL A 64 -3.20 10.58 11.31
C VAL A 64 -4.35 11.32 12.01
N MET A 65 -4.56 12.61 11.71
CA MET A 65 -5.64 13.39 12.29
C MET A 65 -7.02 12.84 11.94
N VAL A 66 -7.26 12.54 10.66
CA VAL A 66 -8.55 11.97 10.21
C VAL A 66 -8.81 10.60 10.84
N ASN A 67 -7.75 9.81 11.05
CA ASN A 67 -7.85 8.46 11.60
C ASN A 67 -7.38 8.38 13.07
N TRP A 68 -7.49 9.47 13.83
CA TRP A 68 -6.95 9.57 15.19
C TRP A 68 -7.42 8.43 16.12
N SER A 69 -8.66 8.00 15.97
CA SER A 69 -9.22 6.89 16.76
C SER A 69 -8.41 5.59 16.63
N ALA A 70 -7.79 5.35 15.47
CA ALA A 70 -6.94 4.17 15.24
C ALA A 70 -5.52 4.34 15.80
N PHE A 71 -5.03 5.59 15.91
CA PHE A 71 -3.67 5.89 16.39
C PHE A 71 -3.60 6.15 17.90
N LYS A 72 -4.69 6.56 18.56
CA LYS A 72 -4.70 6.91 19.99
C LYS A 72 -4.19 5.80 20.92
N ALA A 73 -4.37 4.52 20.54
CA ALA A 73 -3.91 3.38 21.33
C ALA A 73 -2.38 3.15 21.24
N ALA A 74 -1.75 3.60 20.15
CA ALA A 74 -0.32 3.47 19.91
C ALA A 74 0.20 4.67 19.08
N PRO A 75 0.31 5.89 19.67
CA PRO A 75 0.60 7.11 18.94
C PRO A 75 1.92 7.10 18.17
N TRP A 76 2.92 6.37 18.68
CA TRP A 76 4.23 6.23 18.03
C TRP A 76 4.14 5.59 16.64
N THR A 77 3.08 4.83 16.33
CA THR A 77 2.87 4.24 15.00
C THR A 77 2.62 5.29 13.91
N ALA A 78 2.26 6.52 14.29
CA ALA A 78 2.19 7.66 13.40
C ALA A 78 3.54 7.98 12.73
N LEU A 79 4.66 7.67 13.40
CA LEU A 79 6.02 7.88 12.91
C LEU A 79 6.49 6.80 11.92
N TYR A 80 5.73 5.73 11.74
CA TYR A 80 6.07 4.64 10.81
C TYR A 80 5.77 5.07 9.37
N VAL A 81 6.68 5.88 8.81
CA VAL A 81 6.54 6.46 7.45
C VAL A 81 6.54 5.42 6.33
N TRP A 82 7.03 4.20 6.59
CA TRP A 82 6.98 3.08 5.65
C TRP A 82 5.60 2.40 5.58
N GLN A 83 4.74 2.62 6.58
CA GLN A 83 3.38 2.08 6.57
C GLN A 83 2.46 2.90 5.64
N PRO A 84 1.40 2.30 5.07
CA PRO A 84 0.42 3.00 4.26
C PRO A 84 -0.32 4.07 5.08
N GLY A 85 -0.80 5.10 4.40
CA GLY A 85 -1.62 6.14 5.01
C GLY A 85 -1.00 7.53 4.89
N TYR A 86 -1.31 8.16 3.77
CA TYR A 86 -1.03 9.56 3.46
C TYR A 86 -2.29 10.18 2.86
N LEU A 87 -2.63 11.39 3.25
CA LEU A 87 -3.74 12.14 2.68
C LEU A 87 -3.17 13.18 1.70
N PRO A 88 -3.24 12.92 0.37
CA PRO A 88 -2.61 13.80 -0.62
C PRO A 88 -3.11 15.24 -0.56
N ALA A 89 -4.40 15.44 -0.26
CA ALA A 89 -5.00 16.77 -0.19
C ALA A 89 -4.31 17.66 0.85
N THR A 90 -4.07 17.16 2.08
CA THR A 90 -3.37 17.93 3.13
C THR A 90 -1.91 18.16 2.78
N GLY A 91 -1.26 17.21 2.12
CA GLY A 91 0.11 17.37 1.63
C GLY A 91 0.22 18.48 0.57
N LEU A 92 -0.70 18.49 -0.39
CA LEU A 92 -0.76 19.53 -1.42
C LEU A 92 -1.05 20.92 -0.79
N LEU A 93 -1.98 21.00 0.16
CA LEU A 93 -2.29 22.28 0.83
C LEU A 93 -1.08 22.83 1.59
N VAL A 94 -0.38 22.00 2.35
CA VAL A 94 0.81 22.41 3.12
C VAL A 94 1.97 22.79 2.18
N GLY A 95 2.25 21.97 1.18
CA GLY A 95 3.32 22.23 0.21
C GLY A 95 3.07 23.51 -0.61
N ALA A 96 1.86 23.64 -1.17
CA ALA A 96 1.48 24.83 -1.94
C ALA A 96 1.43 26.09 -1.05
N GLY A 97 0.91 25.99 0.16
CA GLY A 97 0.91 27.09 1.13
C GLY A 97 2.32 27.60 1.43
N TYR A 98 3.28 26.69 1.60
CA TYR A 98 4.69 27.05 1.79
C TYR A 98 5.27 27.74 0.53
N VAL A 99 5.01 27.23 -0.66
CA VAL A 99 5.46 27.86 -1.92
C VAL A 99 4.89 29.27 -2.04
N LEU A 100 3.58 29.44 -1.82
CA LEU A 100 2.92 30.76 -1.87
C LEU A 100 3.50 31.72 -0.84
N TRP A 101 3.69 31.26 0.40
CA TRP A 101 4.27 32.08 1.47
C TRP A 101 5.70 32.52 1.14
N ARG A 102 6.56 31.64 0.63
CA ARG A 102 7.95 31.93 0.26
C ARG A 102 8.05 32.86 -0.95
N THR A 103 7.19 32.65 -1.95
CA THR A 103 7.16 33.53 -3.14
C THR A 103 6.60 34.92 -2.80
N TRP A 104 5.66 35.01 -1.84
CA TRP A 104 5.13 36.31 -1.38
C TRP A 104 6.22 37.21 -0.78
N GLN A 105 7.26 36.63 -0.18
CA GLN A 105 8.40 37.36 0.39
C GLN A 105 9.34 37.95 -0.68
N ARG A 106 9.16 37.61 -1.97
CA ARG A 106 9.92 38.16 -3.08
C ARG A 106 9.29 39.45 -3.63
N GLN A 107 10.08 40.22 -4.40
CA GLN A 107 9.58 41.43 -5.07
C GLN A 107 8.42 41.08 -6.00
N SER A 108 7.41 41.94 -6.07
CA SER A 108 6.16 41.68 -6.79
C SER A 108 6.36 41.36 -8.27
N ARG A 109 7.38 41.96 -8.91
CA ARG A 109 7.72 41.72 -10.34
C ARG A 109 8.23 40.30 -10.59
N GLU A 110 8.88 39.65 -9.62
CA GLU A 110 9.48 38.32 -9.78
C GLU A 110 8.55 37.21 -9.32
N ARG A 111 7.51 37.50 -8.53
CA ARG A 111 6.63 36.49 -7.93
C ARG A 111 6.03 35.54 -8.96
N LEU A 112 5.51 36.07 -10.04
CA LEU A 112 4.87 35.27 -11.09
C LEU A 112 5.87 34.36 -11.78
N HIS A 113 7.10 34.83 -12.03
CA HIS A 113 8.16 34.02 -12.63
C HIS A 113 8.59 32.87 -11.71
N TYR A 114 8.71 33.12 -10.39
CA TYR A 114 9.00 32.06 -9.44
C TYR A 114 7.86 31.04 -9.32
N LEU A 115 6.60 31.48 -9.30
CA LEU A 115 5.46 30.57 -9.28
C LEU A 115 5.41 29.70 -10.55
N TRP A 116 5.65 30.28 -11.71
CA TRP A 116 5.74 29.55 -12.98
C TRP A 116 6.88 28.52 -12.96
N THR A 117 8.05 28.91 -12.50
CA THR A 117 9.23 28.03 -12.41
C THR A 117 8.97 26.83 -11.50
N LEU A 118 8.43 27.07 -10.31
CA LEU A 118 8.10 26.01 -9.36
C LEU A 118 6.97 25.11 -9.88
N GLY A 119 5.91 25.72 -10.43
CA GLY A 119 4.80 25.00 -11.06
C GLY A 119 5.25 24.12 -12.23
N ALA A 120 6.10 24.64 -13.11
CA ALA A 120 6.66 23.88 -14.22
C ALA A 120 7.54 22.71 -13.73
N GLY A 121 8.34 22.91 -12.69
CA GLY A 121 9.14 21.84 -12.08
C GLY A 121 8.27 20.70 -11.55
N PHE A 122 7.20 21.03 -10.82
CA PHE A 122 6.24 20.02 -10.33
C PHE A 122 5.46 19.35 -11.47
N ALA A 123 5.10 20.10 -12.53
CA ALA A 123 4.43 19.53 -13.70
C ALA A 123 5.32 18.51 -14.43
N VAL A 124 6.61 18.80 -14.61
CA VAL A 124 7.58 17.84 -15.16
C VAL A 124 7.63 16.57 -14.32
N GLY A 125 7.74 16.69 -13.00
CA GLY A 125 7.70 15.54 -12.09
C GLY A 125 6.42 14.72 -12.24
N ALA A 126 5.25 15.38 -12.26
CA ALA A 126 3.95 14.74 -12.40
C ALA A 126 3.78 14.00 -13.74
N VAL A 127 4.21 14.62 -14.86
CA VAL A 127 4.17 13.99 -16.19
C VAL A 127 5.05 12.76 -16.26
N LEU A 128 6.26 12.84 -15.70
CA LEU A 128 7.17 11.68 -15.66
C LEU A 128 6.60 10.53 -14.84
N VAL A 129 5.98 10.82 -13.67
CA VAL A 129 5.28 9.79 -12.89
C VAL A 129 4.11 9.22 -13.67
N GLY A 130 3.28 10.08 -14.25
CA GLY A 130 2.14 9.64 -15.05
C GLY A 130 2.57 8.72 -16.21
N ALA A 131 3.67 9.07 -16.90
CA ALA A 131 4.24 8.25 -17.97
C ALA A 131 4.75 6.90 -17.44
N VAL A 132 5.46 6.87 -16.30
CA VAL A 132 5.93 5.63 -15.68
C VAL A 132 4.76 4.76 -15.24
N ILE A 133 3.77 5.34 -14.56
CA ILE A 133 2.56 4.60 -14.14
C ILE A 133 1.81 4.07 -15.37
N GLY A 134 1.61 4.89 -16.40
CA GLY A 134 0.95 4.49 -17.64
C GLY A 134 1.69 3.34 -18.34
N ALA A 135 3.01 3.43 -18.46
CA ALA A 135 3.84 2.36 -19.04
C ALA A 135 3.79 1.05 -18.23
N MET A 136 3.66 1.16 -16.89
CA MET A 136 3.50 -0.01 -16.02
C MET A 136 2.15 -0.70 -16.21
N GLN A 137 1.08 0.06 -16.41
CA GLN A 137 -0.26 -0.48 -16.66
C GLN A 137 -0.32 -1.32 -17.96
N ILE A 138 0.42 -0.91 -18.99
CA ILE A 138 0.44 -1.60 -20.29
C ILE A 138 1.19 -2.93 -20.23
N ARG A 139 2.12 -3.12 -19.29
CA ARG A 139 3.04 -4.27 -19.22
C ARG A 139 2.70 -5.33 -18.17
N THR A 140 1.52 -5.31 -17.58
CA THR A 140 1.12 -6.38 -16.65
C THR A 140 0.92 -7.70 -17.40
N ALA A 141 1.53 -8.76 -16.86
CA ALA A 141 1.42 -10.10 -17.45
C ALA A 141 -0.06 -10.54 -17.56
N PRO A 142 -0.45 -11.18 -18.66
CA PRO A 142 -1.80 -11.73 -18.79
C PRO A 142 -2.07 -12.73 -17.64
N GLY A 143 -3.28 -12.67 -17.07
CA GLY A 143 -3.70 -13.59 -16.00
C GLY A 143 -3.36 -13.18 -14.56
N VAL A 144 -2.66 -12.06 -14.36
CA VAL A 144 -2.43 -11.50 -13.01
C VAL A 144 -3.64 -10.66 -12.58
N LEU A 145 -4.21 -10.96 -11.42
CA LEU A 145 -5.39 -10.28 -10.86
C LEU A 145 -5.07 -8.84 -10.43
N ARG A 146 -6.02 -7.94 -10.68
CA ARG A 146 -5.94 -6.51 -10.39
C ARG A 146 -7.13 -6.05 -9.56
N THR A 147 -7.04 -4.86 -9.02
CA THR A 147 -8.20 -4.15 -8.49
C THR A 147 -9.27 -4.02 -9.57
N GLY A 148 -10.51 -4.40 -9.24
CA GLY A 148 -11.64 -4.50 -10.16
C GLY A 148 -11.87 -5.89 -10.75
N ASP A 149 -10.89 -6.81 -10.67
CA ASP A 149 -11.06 -8.17 -11.14
C ASP A 149 -11.82 -9.02 -10.13
N SER A 150 -12.58 -10.00 -10.63
CA SER A 150 -13.19 -11.05 -9.82
C SER A 150 -12.15 -12.08 -9.42
N VAL A 151 -12.14 -12.46 -8.15
CA VAL A 151 -11.32 -13.56 -7.66
C VAL A 151 -11.84 -14.88 -8.24
N PRO A 152 -11.01 -15.65 -8.93
CA PRO A 152 -11.42 -16.97 -9.44
C PRO A 152 -11.58 -17.95 -8.30
N GLU A 153 -12.34 -19.02 -8.55
CA GLU A 153 -12.43 -20.13 -7.61
C GLU A 153 -11.07 -20.80 -7.43
N PHE A 154 -10.78 -21.16 -6.18
CA PHE A 154 -9.62 -21.94 -5.79
C PHE A 154 -9.91 -22.73 -4.51
N THR A 155 -9.19 -23.80 -4.30
CA THR A 155 -9.32 -24.69 -3.14
C THR A 155 -7.97 -24.89 -2.47
N LEU A 156 -7.92 -24.73 -1.15
CA LEU A 156 -6.75 -24.97 -0.29
C LEU A 156 -7.14 -25.89 0.87
N LEU A 157 -6.24 -26.09 1.81
CA LEU A 157 -6.55 -26.82 3.06
C LEU A 157 -6.60 -25.86 4.25
N ASN A 158 -7.45 -26.16 5.22
CA ASN A 158 -7.39 -25.52 6.53
C ASN A 158 -6.36 -26.24 7.44
N LEU A 159 -6.17 -25.74 8.68
CA LEU A 159 -5.24 -26.34 9.64
C LEU A 159 -5.64 -27.74 10.13
N ARG A 160 -6.86 -28.23 9.80
CA ARG A 160 -7.30 -29.60 10.06
C ARG A 160 -7.03 -30.54 8.90
N GLY A 161 -6.49 -30.03 7.78
CA GLY A 161 -6.29 -30.77 6.54
C GLY A 161 -7.58 -30.95 5.74
N GLU A 162 -8.64 -30.20 6.03
CA GLU A 162 -9.89 -30.25 5.31
C GLU A 162 -9.86 -29.27 4.12
N ARG A 163 -10.45 -29.66 3.00
CA ARG A 163 -10.58 -28.80 1.81
C ARG A 163 -11.49 -27.61 2.08
N VAL A 164 -11.02 -26.44 1.75
CA VAL A 164 -11.75 -25.18 1.85
C VAL A 164 -11.69 -24.44 0.53
N SER A 165 -12.82 -24.00 0.04
CA SER A 165 -12.94 -23.33 -1.24
C SER A 165 -13.22 -21.84 -1.04
N PHE A 166 -12.76 -21.00 -1.96
CA PHE A 166 -13.02 -19.55 -1.88
C PHE A 166 -14.52 -19.25 -1.94
N SER A 167 -15.30 -20.02 -2.69
CA SER A 167 -16.75 -19.88 -2.75
C SER A 167 -17.47 -20.08 -1.40
N SER A 168 -16.84 -20.74 -0.42
CA SER A 168 -17.40 -20.83 0.95
C SER A 168 -17.50 -19.48 1.65
N LEU A 169 -16.86 -18.44 1.09
CA LEU A 169 -16.85 -17.07 1.59
C LEU A 169 -17.80 -16.13 0.82
N ASN A 170 -18.54 -16.64 -0.15
CA ASN A 170 -19.48 -15.86 -0.96
C ASN A 170 -20.45 -15.07 -0.08
N GLY A 171 -20.75 -13.83 -0.48
CA GLY A 171 -21.61 -12.94 0.28
C GLY A 171 -20.94 -12.25 1.47
N ARG A 172 -19.66 -12.52 1.71
CA ARG A 172 -18.86 -11.87 2.76
C ARG A 172 -17.80 -10.95 2.15
N GLY A 173 -17.48 -9.86 2.83
CA GLY A 173 -16.24 -9.15 2.56
C GLY A 173 -15.04 -10.00 3.03
N VAL A 174 -13.98 -10.10 2.24
CA VAL A 174 -12.82 -10.93 2.55
C VAL A 174 -11.56 -10.10 2.57
N VAL A 175 -10.83 -10.12 3.69
CA VAL A 175 -9.45 -9.64 3.77
C VAL A 175 -8.53 -10.84 3.61
N LEU A 176 -7.96 -11.02 2.42
CA LEU A 176 -7.09 -12.14 2.08
C LEU A 176 -5.63 -11.72 2.27
N ASN A 177 -4.92 -12.33 3.21
CA ASN A 177 -3.56 -11.98 3.59
C ASN A 177 -2.60 -13.14 3.27
N PHE A 178 -1.64 -12.91 2.37
CA PHE A 178 -0.54 -13.85 2.11
C PHE A 178 0.61 -13.59 3.08
N TRP A 179 1.06 -14.64 3.77
CA TRP A 179 2.04 -14.53 4.84
C TRP A 179 2.93 -15.78 4.95
N ALA A 180 4.00 -15.69 5.75
CA ALA A 180 4.83 -16.83 6.14
C ALA A 180 5.33 -16.67 7.59
N SER A 181 5.64 -17.78 8.27
CA SER A 181 6.11 -17.76 9.67
C SER A 181 7.48 -17.09 9.84
N TRP A 182 8.34 -17.18 8.84
CA TRP A 182 9.66 -16.54 8.81
C TRP A 182 9.61 -15.04 8.46
N CYS A 183 8.46 -14.53 8.02
CA CYS A 183 8.28 -13.13 7.62
C CYS A 183 8.05 -12.23 8.85
N GLY A 184 9.06 -11.51 9.27
CA GLY A 184 8.99 -10.62 10.46
C GLY A 184 7.84 -9.61 10.43
N PRO A 185 7.64 -8.82 9.35
CA PRO A 185 6.48 -7.93 9.23
C PRO A 185 5.13 -8.65 9.32
N CYS A 186 5.01 -9.86 8.72
CA CYS A 186 3.78 -10.65 8.78
C CYS A 186 3.42 -10.99 10.24
N ARG A 187 4.40 -11.48 11.00
CA ARG A 187 4.22 -11.81 12.43
C ARG A 187 3.75 -10.62 13.26
N ARG A 188 4.27 -9.42 12.98
CA ARG A 188 3.88 -8.19 13.72
C ARG A 188 2.44 -7.76 13.44
N GLU A 189 1.93 -7.99 12.21
CA GLU A 189 0.56 -7.58 11.87
C GLU A 189 -0.52 -8.60 12.28
N MET A 190 -0.17 -9.87 12.55
CA MET A 190 -1.15 -10.93 12.89
C MET A 190 -2.05 -10.59 14.08
N PRO A 191 -1.57 -10.02 15.19
CA PRO A 191 -2.45 -9.61 16.29
C PRO A 191 -3.43 -8.50 15.88
N LEU A 192 -3.01 -7.61 14.96
CA LEU A 192 -3.87 -6.58 14.42
C LEU A 192 -4.96 -7.18 13.53
N LEU A 193 -4.58 -8.11 12.63
CA LEU A 193 -5.52 -8.85 11.80
C LEU A 193 -6.56 -9.56 12.66
N ASP A 194 -6.13 -10.25 13.73
CA ASP A 194 -7.02 -10.96 14.65
C ASP A 194 -8.01 -10.01 15.36
N SER A 195 -7.53 -8.85 15.81
CA SER A 195 -8.38 -7.85 16.45
C SER A 195 -9.46 -7.30 15.51
N VAL A 196 -9.11 -7.12 14.24
CA VAL A 196 -10.03 -6.63 13.20
C VAL A 196 -10.98 -7.76 12.77
N HIS A 197 -10.51 -9.00 12.66
CA HIS A 197 -11.37 -10.15 12.41
C HIS A 197 -12.48 -10.26 13.45
N LYS A 198 -12.13 -10.23 14.74
CA LYS A 198 -13.11 -10.28 15.86
C LYS A 198 -14.15 -9.15 15.77
N LYS A 199 -13.71 -7.95 15.42
CA LYS A 199 -14.58 -6.78 15.30
C LYS A 199 -15.54 -6.86 14.12
N TYR A 200 -15.06 -7.31 12.95
CA TYR A 200 -15.81 -7.21 11.68
C TYR A 200 -16.46 -8.52 11.23
N SER A 201 -16.09 -9.67 11.81
CA SER A 201 -16.71 -10.96 11.49
C SER A 201 -18.23 -10.97 11.73
N PRO A 202 -18.77 -10.37 12.83
CA PRO A 202 -20.22 -10.23 13.00
C PRO A 202 -20.89 -9.32 11.97
N ARG A 203 -20.10 -8.47 11.30
CA ARG A 203 -20.55 -7.53 10.25
C ARG A 203 -20.37 -8.10 8.83
N GLY A 204 -20.15 -9.41 8.71
CA GLY A 204 -20.01 -10.08 7.43
C GLY A 204 -18.64 -9.95 6.77
N VAL A 205 -17.58 -9.49 7.49
CA VAL A 205 -16.23 -9.48 6.95
C VAL A 205 -15.39 -10.58 7.60
N THR A 206 -14.70 -11.36 6.78
CA THR A 206 -13.81 -12.42 7.23
C THR A 206 -12.36 -12.08 6.86
N ILE A 207 -11.42 -12.33 7.77
CA ILE A 207 -9.98 -12.36 7.43
C ILE A 207 -9.59 -13.80 7.14
N VAL A 208 -8.80 -14.03 6.10
CA VAL A 208 -8.22 -15.33 5.76
C VAL A 208 -6.72 -15.15 5.55
N GLY A 209 -5.92 -15.87 6.31
CA GLY A 209 -4.47 -15.93 6.11
C GLY A 209 -4.10 -17.10 5.23
N ILE A 210 -3.49 -16.85 4.06
CA ILE A 210 -2.92 -17.89 3.21
C ILE A 210 -1.42 -17.96 3.52
N ASN A 211 -1.00 -19.08 4.09
CA ASN A 211 0.42 -19.33 4.32
C ASN A 211 1.11 -19.76 3.01
N LEU A 212 2.32 -19.29 2.79
CA LEU A 212 3.04 -19.50 1.54
C LEU A 212 4.16 -20.53 1.71
N ASP A 213 4.03 -21.69 1.04
CA ASP A 213 5.06 -22.71 0.89
C ASP A 213 5.63 -23.30 2.19
N GLU A 214 4.86 -23.36 3.28
CA GLU A 214 5.34 -23.98 4.52
C GLU A 214 4.54 -25.25 4.84
N PRO A 215 5.21 -26.30 5.38
CA PRO A 215 4.53 -27.52 5.78
C PRO A 215 3.42 -27.25 6.83
N LEU A 216 2.29 -27.93 6.70
CA LEU A 216 1.14 -27.81 7.62
C LEU A 216 1.56 -27.89 9.09
N ALA A 217 2.44 -28.81 9.45
CA ALA A 217 2.91 -29.00 10.84
C ALA A 217 3.63 -27.73 11.37
N THR A 218 4.46 -27.09 10.53
CA THR A 218 5.16 -25.85 10.86
C THR A 218 4.18 -24.71 11.09
N VAL A 219 3.23 -24.55 10.16
CA VAL A 219 2.20 -23.51 10.24
C VAL A 219 1.32 -23.71 11.47
N LYS A 220 0.89 -24.95 11.74
CA LYS A 220 0.05 -25.28 12.89
C LYS A 220 0.73 -24.95 14.21
N ALA A 221 1.97 -25.40 14.41
CA ALA A 221 2.75 -25.08 15.61
C ALA A 221 2.95 -23.58 15.80
N PHE A 222 3.19 -22.86 14.71
CA PHE A 222 3.34 -21.41 14.76
C PHE A 222 2.03 -20.70 15.15
N ILE A 223 0.90 -21.06 14.54
CA ILE A 223 -0.41 -20.48 14.85
C ILE A 223 -0.84 -20.78 16.30
N GLU A 224 -0.58 -21.99 16.79
CA GLU A 224 -0.81 -22.34 18.19
C GLU A 224 0.00 -21.45 19.16
N SER A 225 1.23 -21.08 18.78
CA SER A 225 2.09 -20.20 19.60
C SER A 225 1.63 -18.74 19.64
N ILE A 226 0.94 -18.25 18.59
CA ILE A 226 0.47 -16.86 18.47
C ILE A 226 -0.98 -16.71 18.94
N GLY A 227 -1.82 -17.72 18.74
CA GLY A 227 -3.21 -17.73 19.19
C GLY A 227 -4.15 -16.83 18.38
N VAL A 228 -4.03 -16.78 17.05
CA VAL A 228 -4.98 -16.07 16.20
C VAL A 228 -6.25 -16.86 15.95
N SER A 229 -7.38 -16.18 15.79
CA SER A 229 -8.71 -16.80 15.66
C SER A 229 -9.28 -16.80 14.24
N TYR A 230 -8.67 -16.07 13.31
CA TYR A 230 -9.14 -16.04 11.93
C TYR A 230 -8.66 -17.27 11.13
N PRO A 231 -9.40 -17.71 10.09
CA PRO A 231 -9.06 -18.86 9.27
C PRO A 231 -7.65 -18.75 8.65
N ILE A 232 -6.89 -19.83 8.76
CA ILE A 232 -5.58 -20.00 8.10
C ILE A 232 -5.72 -21.12 7.09
N TRP A 233 -5.32 -20.84 5.86
CA TRP A 233 -5.30 -21.76 4.74
C TRP A 233 -3.86 -22.03 4.31
N VAL A 234 -3.59 -23.27 3.92
CA VAL A 234 -2.25 -23.78 3.65
C VAL A 234 -2.22 -24.61 2.38
N ASP A 235 -1.00 -24.90 1.89
CA ASP A 235 -0.78 -25.82 0.79
C ASP A 235 -1.29 -27.24 1.10
N PRO A 236 -1.80 -27.93 0.07
CA PRO A 236 -2.01 -29.36 0.13
C PRO A 236 -0.67 -30.11 0.21
N PRO A 237 -0.67 -31.38 0.66
CA PRO A 237 0.45 -32.28 0.43
C PRO A 237 0.76 -32.39 -1.08
N ALA A 238 2.04 -32.55 -1.43
CA ALA A 238 2.52 -32.51 -2.81
C ALA A 238 1.82 -33.49 -3.79
N ASN A 239 1.13 -34.48 -3.28
CA ASN A 239 0.45 -35.53 -4.07
C ASN A 239 -1.08 -35.36 -4.11
N GLU A 240 -1.63 -34.28 -3.58
CA GLU A 240 -3.08 -34.09 -3.53
C GLU A 240 -3.60 -33.43 -4.80
N SER A 241 -4.42 -34.14 -5.57
CA SER A 241 -5.04 -33.61 -6.79
C SER A 241 -6.29 -32.79 -6.50
N GLY A 242 -6.56 -31.76 -7.32
CA GLY A 242 -7.75 -30.91 -7.22
C GLY A 242 -7.71 -29.86 -6.10
N VAL A 243 -6.50 -29.55 -5.64
CA VAL A 243 -6.23 -28.45 -4.69
C VAL A 243 -5.15 -27.55 -5.29
N ASP A 244 -5.34 -26.24 -5.15
CA ASP A 244 -4.40 -25.26 -5.69
C ASP A 244 -3.16 -25.13 -4.79
N GLY A 245 -2.00 -24.80 -5.40
CA GLY A 245 -0.81 -24.46 -4.64
C GLY A 245 -0.81 -22.98 -4.23
N THR A 246 -0.44 -22.68 -2.99
CA THR A 246 -0.43 -21.31 -2.47
C THR A 246 0.53 -20.42 -3.24
N ARG A 247 1.67 -20.95 -3.72
CA ARG A 247 2.61 -20.20 -4.57
C ARG A 247 2.02 -19.85 -5.94
N ALA A 248 1.36 -20.79 -6.61
CA ALA A 248 0.71 -20.52 -7.89
C ALA A 248 -0.39 -19.47 -7.73
N LEU A 249 -1.19 -19.60 -6.68
CA LEU A 249 -2.20 -18.63 -6.31
C LEU A 249 -1.59 -17.25 -6.01
N TYR A 250 -0.52 -17.20 -5.22
CA TYR A 250 0.20 -15.97 -4.91
C TYR A 250 0.70 -15.25 -6.16
N ILE A 251 1.26 -15.99 -7.13
CA ILE A 251 1.70 -15.43 -8.43
C ILE A 251 0.50 -14.90 -9.21
N ARG A 252 -0.63 -15.64 -9.25
CA ARG A 252 -1.86 -15.23 -9.91
C ARG A 252 -2.45 -13.95 -9.30
N PHE A 253 -2.34 -13.79 -7.99
CA PHE A 253 -2.66 -12.55 -7.31
C PHE A 253 -1.59 -11.46 -7.50
N GLY A 254 -0.56 -11.69 -8.31
CA GLY A 254 0.52 -10.75 -8.56
C GLY A 254 1.40 -10.50 -7.34
N GLY A 255 1.54 -11.50 -6.48
CA GLY A 255 2.38 -11.42 -5.28
C GLY A 255 3.86 -11.26 -5.61
N ILE A 256 4.51 -10.30 -4.99
CA ILE A 256 5.92 -9.95 -5.19
C ILE A 256 6.68 -9.78 -3.88
N GLY A 257 5.98 -9.78 -2.75
CA GLY A 257 6.57 -9.64 -1.41
C GLY A 257 5.56 -9.88 -0.31
N LEU A 258 6.04 -10.27 0.87
CA LEU A 258 5.22 -10.53 2.04
C LEU A 258 5.36 -9.42 3.09
N PRO A 259 4.28 -9.13 3.82
CA PRO A 259 2.90 -9.58 3.57
C PRO A 259 2.28 -8.92 2.35
N THR A 260 1.32 -9.58 1.70
CA THR A 260 0.45 -8.96 0.69
C THR A 260 -1.01 -9.21 1.07
N THR A 261 -1.80 -8.15 1.12
CA THR A 261 -3.20 -8.19 1.56
C THR A 261 -4.12 -7.66 0.47
N PHE A 262 -5.21 -8.39 0.23
CA PHE A 262 -6.28 -8.02 -0.68
C PHE A 262 -7.56 -7.79 0.09
N PHE A 263 -8.29 -6.74 -0.26
CA PHE A 263 -9.63 -6.45 0.22
C PHE A 263 -10.61 -6.78 -0.89
N ILE A 264 -11.48 -7.75 -0.65
CA ILE A 264 -12.40 -8.33 -1.63
C ILE A 264 -13.81 -8.12 -1.11
N ASP A 265 -14.70 -7.59 -1.94
CA ASP A 265 -16.10 -7.36 -1.53
C ASP A 265 -16.93 -8.64 -1.53
N ALA A 266 -18.20 -8.51 -1.13
CA ALA A 266 -19.16 -9.62 -1.06
C ALA A 266 -19.48 -10.27 -2.42
N ASN A 267 -19.16 -9.60 -3.53
CA ASN A 267 -19.31 -10.11 -4.89
C ASN A 267 -18.04 -10.80 -5.40
N GLY A 268 -17.01 -10.90 -4.57
CA GLY A 268 -15.72 -11.49 -4.95
C GLY A 268 -14.82 -10.56 -5.78
N ILE A 269 -15.11 -9.25 -5.81
CA ILE A 269 -14.32 -8.27 -6.58
C ILE A 269 -13.21 -7.68 -5.70
N ILE A 270 -11.99 -7.66 -6.21
CA ILE A 270 -10.84 -7.03 -5.53
C ILE A 270 -11.02 -5.52 -5.52
N GLN A 271 -11.26 -4.95 -4.35
CA GLN A 271 -11.44 -3.50 -4.16
C GLN A 271 -10.11 -2.79 -3.89
N GLN A 272 -9.18 -3.45 -3.20
CA GLN A 272 -7.91 -2.86 -2.82
C GLN A 272 -6.85 -3.92 -2.61
N ARG A 273 -5.60 -3.55 -2.84
CA ARG A 273 -4.41 -4.36 -2.59
C ARG A 273 -3.38 -3.55 -1.81
N GLN A 274 -2.70 -4.19 -0.86
CA GLN A 274 -1.59 -3.61 -0.13
C GLN A 274 -0.43 -4.60 -0.04
N ILE A 275 0.77 -4.11 -0.37
CA ILE A 275 2.03 -4.85 -0.19
C ILE A 275 2.77 -4.24 0.99
N GLY A 276 3.27 -5.10 1.88
CA GLY A 276 3.92 -4.72 3.12
C GLY A 276 2.95 -4.54 4.29
N GLU A 277 3.54 -4.33 5.47
CA GLU A 277 2.85 -4.30 6.75
C GLU A 277 1.71 -3.27 6.80
N LEU A 278 0.58 -3.68 7.31
CA LEU A 278 -0.62 -2.87 7.49
C LEU A 278 -0.56 -2.07 8.79
N ASN A 279 -1.16 -0.87 8.78
CA ASN A 279 -1.53 -0.20 10.01
C ASN A 279 -3.02 -0.36 10.33
N ARG A 280 -3.38 -0.10 11.59
CA ARG A 280 -4.76 -0.27 12.08
C ARG A 280 -5.79 0.54 11.28
N ALA A 281 -5.49 1.80 10.97
CA ALA A 281 -6.41 2.66 10.24
C ALA A 281 -6.70 2.13 8.84
N PHE A 282 -5.64 1.74 8.12
CA PHE A 282 -5.76 1.22 6.76
C PHE A 282 -6.56 -0.09 6.73
N LEU A 283 -6.26 -1.01 7.66
CA LEU A 283 -6.97 -2.29 7.75
C LEU A 283 -8.45 -2.11 8.12
N GLN A 284 -8.76 -1.22 9.07
CA GLN A 284 -10.14 -0.94 9.48
C GLN A 284 -10.95 -0.27 8.37
N ASN A 285 -10.37 0.74 7.70
CA ASN A 285 -11.02 1.42 6.59
C ASN A 285 -11.27 0.47 5.41
N GLY A 286 -10.30 -0.40 5.10
CA GLY A 286 -10.47 -1.43 4.08
C GLY A 286 -11.55 -2.45 4.44
N ALA A 287 -11.58 -2.93 5.69
CA ALA A 287 -12.62 -3.85 6.17
C ALA A 287 -14.01 -3.21 6.16
N GLU A 288 -14.11 -1.92 6.53
CA GLU A 288 -15.38 -1.18 6.46
C GLU A 288 -15.88 -1.03 5.02
N ALA A 289 -14.97 -0.74 4.08
CA ALA A 289 -15.32 -0.52 2.67
C ALA A 289 -15.86 -1.78 1.97
N ILE A 290 -15.42 -2.98 2.41
CA ILE A 290 -15.86 -4.27 1.83
C ILE A 290 -16.96 -4.96 2.63
N ALA A 291 -17.40 -4.37 3.75
CA ALA A 291 -18.50 -4.94 4.55
C ALA A 291 -19.79 -5.00 3.72
N PRO A 292 -20.50 -6.14 3.72
CA PRO A 292 -21.81 -6.22 3.08
C PRO A 292 -22.77 -5.15 3.64
N ARG A 293 -23.55 -4.57 2.76
CA ARG A 293 -24.60 -3.57 3.13
C ARG A 293 -25.87 -4.24 3.53
#